data_5eec7b04de2cd3dab8a9c54d330ee837
#
_entry.id   5eec7b04de2cd3dab8a9c54d330ee837
#
_cell.length_a   1.000
_cell.length_b   1.000
_cell.length_c   1.000
_cell.angle_alpha   90.00
_cell.angle_beta   90.00
_cell.angle_gamma   90.00
#
_symmetry.space_group_name_H-M   'P 1'
#
loop_
_entity.id
_entity.type
_entity.pdbx_description
1 polymer ?
#
loop_
_entity_poly.entity_id
_entity_poly.type
_entity_poly.pdbx_seq_one_letter_code
_entity_poly.pdbx_strand_id
1 'polypeptide(L)'
;MSTILAYIWDMLPFALAALPVVILVRVLVCRNRRRRMFHNSIYHEVGIILFVCYLAMLLSQTILPHLRLEGGQWQVVLPAAEARMNLYPFTVVWEAIQAVFEEGDMDYFRINLVGNIVVFMPLGFFLPLLWRGFDRALPVAAFGFLFSLTIEIIQYPLHRGSDVDDIWLNTLGCLLGYLLYRGFKKLFPYGHRRYLRPLR
;
A
#
# COMPACT_ATOMS: atom_id res chain seq x y z
N MET A 1 22.97 5.55 -3.48
CA MET A 1 21.84 5.13 -2.63
C MET A 1 21.01 4.19 -3.49
N SER A 2 20.59 3.03 -2.99
CA SER A 2 19.76 2.15 -3.83
C SER A 2 18.45 2.86 -4.17
N THR A 3 17.97 2.68 -5.40
CA THR A 3 16.73 3.29 -5.92
C THR A 3 15.54 3.09 -4.97
N ILE A 4 15.46 1.93 -4.30
CA ILE A 4 14.43 1.59 -3.30
C ILE A 4 14.50 2.51 -2.07
N LEU A 5 15.68 2.85 -1.56
CA LEU A 5 15.80 3.77 -0.42
C LEU A 5 15.35 5.18 -0.77
N ALA A 6 15.60 5.66 -1.99
CA ALA A 6 15.09 6.94 -2.45
C ALA A 6 13.56 6.98 -2.44
N TYR A 7 12.90 5.93 -2.95
CA TYR A 7 11.42 5.82 -2.90
C TYR A 7 10.87 5.86 -1.47
N ILE A 8 11.52 5.16 -0.52
CA ILE A 8 11.10 5.17 0.88
C ILE A 8 11.24 6.57 1.49
N TRP A 9 12.32 7.30 1.17
CA TRP A 9 12.51 8.67 1.64
C TRP A 9 11.46 9.64 1.10
N ASP A 10 11.06 9.49 -0.15
CA ASP A 10 10.00 10.32 -0.78
C ASP A 10 8.61 10.06 -0.17
N MET A 11 8.36 8.86 0.33
CA MET A 11 7.11 8.49 0.99
C MET A 11 7.02 8.97 2.45
N LEU A 12 8.15 9.07 3.14
CA LEU A 12 8.21 9.30 4.61
C LEU A 12 7.52 10.59 5.05
N PRO A 13 7.66 11.75 4.36
CA PRO A 13 7.00 12.99 4.74
C PRO A 13 5.47 12.86 4.80
N PHE A 14 4.86 12.09 3.91
CA PHE A 14 3.41 11.89 3.89
C PHE A 14 2.93 11.05 5.08
N ALA A 15 3.69 10.03 5.48
CA ALA A 15 3.39 9.27 6.69
C ALA A 15 3.52 10.16 7.95
N LEU A 16 4.57 10.97 8.02
CA LEU A 16 4.80 11.90 9.13
C LEU A 16 3.70 12.97 9.22
N ALA A 17 3.25 13.49 8.08
CA ALA A 17 2.14 14.46 8.02
C ALA A 17 0.80 13.83 8.43
N ALA A 18 0.55 12.57 8.03
CA ALA A 18 -0.67 11.85 8.40
C ALA A 18 -0.70 11.46 9.89
N LEU A 19 0.45 11.17 10.49
CA LEU A 19 0.55 10.62 11.83
C LEU A 19 -0.18 11.44 12.91
N PRO A 20 0.01 12.77 13.06
CA PRO A 20 -0.67 13.54 14.10
C PRO A 20 -2.19 13.55 13.91
N VAL A 21 -2.66 13.63 12.66
CA VAL A 21 -4.10 13.61 12.35
C VAL A 21 -4.70 12.25 12.71
N VAL A 22 -4.03 11.16 12.34
CA VAL A 22 -4.48 9.80 12.65
C VAL A 22 -4.51 9.58 14.16
N ILE A 23 -3.47 9.97 14.89
CA ILE A 23 -3.41 9.86 16.36
C ILE A 23 -4.57 10.64 16.98
N LEU A 24 -4.80 11.90 16.57
CA LEU A 24 -5.88 12.72 17.10
C LEU A 24 -7.25 12.05 16.88
N VAL A 25 -7.53 11.62 15.66
CA VAL A 25 -8.77 10.93 15.32
C VAL A 25 -8.94 9.66 16.15
N ARG A 26 -7.88 8.85 16.29
CA ARG A 26 -7.93 7.62 17.11
C ARG A 26 -8.16 7.91 18.58
N VAL A 27 -7.51 8.92 19.15
CA VAL A 27 -7.72 9.35 20.53
C VAL A 27 -9.19 9.80 20.74
N LEU A 28 -9.76 10.59 19.84
CA LEU A 28 -11.15 11.02 19.92
C LEU A 28 -12.13 9.84 19.82
N VAL A 29 -11.88 8.90 18.89
CA VAL A 29 -12.68 7.68 18.72
C VAL A 29 -12.59 6.81 19.98
N CYS A 30 -11.39 6.59 20.54
CA CYS A 30 -11.19 5.81 21.75
C CYS A 30 -11.86 6.48 22.97
N ARG A 31 -11.74 7.81 23.09
CA ARG A 31 -12.41 8.58 24.15
C ARG A 31 -13.94 8.43 24.09
N ASN A 32 -14.52 8.53 22.90
CA ASN A 32 -15.94 8.34 22.69
C ASN A 32 -16.40 6.90 22.97
N ARG A 33 -15.58 5.89 22.61
CA ARG A 33 -15.84 4.48 22.90
C ARG A 33 -15.73 4.13 24.36
N ARG A 34 -14.75 4.69 25.10
CA ARG A 34 -14.64 4.53 26.57
C ARG A 34 -15.91 4.98 27.27
N ARG A 35 -16.54 6.08 26.83
CA ARG A 35 -17.83 6.53 27.34
C ARG A 35 -18.96 5.50 27.12
N ARG A 36 -18.80 4.58 26.13
CA ARG A 36 -19.75 3.50 25.83
C ARG A 36 -19.32 2.13 26.35
N MET A 37 -18.36 2.07 27.30
CA MET A 37 -17.82 0.86 27.92
C MET A 37 -17.12 -0.11 26.93
N PHE A 38 -16.66 0.36 25.75
CA PHE A 38 -15.90 -0.45 24.82
C PHE A 38 -14.39 -0.20 24.96
N HIS A 39 -13.64 -1.26 25.28
CA HIS A 39 -12.18 -1.19 25.37
C HIS A 39 -11.56 -1.82 24.13
N ASN A 40 -10.76 -1.04 23.40
CA ASN A 40 -9.92 -1.57 22.34
C ASN A 40 -8.55 -1.94 22.92
N SER A 41 -7.95 -2.99 22.37
CA SER A 41 -6.55 -3.31 22.68
C SER A 41 -5.63 -2.22 22.16
N ILE A 42 -4.59 -1.84 22.91
CA ILE A 42 -3.57 -0.88 22.46
C ILE A 42 -2.89 -1.39 21.17
N TYR A 43 -2.69 -2.69 21.03
CA TYR A 43 -2.12 -3.30 19.83
C TYR A 43 -2.98 -3.06 18.59
N HIS A 44 -4.31 -3.13 18.73
CA HIS A 44 -5.24 -2.82 17.64
C HIS A 44 -5.16 -1.35 17.23
N GLU A 45 -5.05 -0.43 18.20
CA GLU A 45 -4.93 1.01 17.91
C GLU A 45 -3.62 1.32 17.20
N VAL A 46 -2.49 0.77 17.69
CA VAL A 46 -1.19 0.89 17.03
C VAL A 46 -1.23 0.30 15.62
N GLY A 47 -1.83 -0.87 15.45
CA GLY A 47 -1.98 -1.49 14.14
C GLY A 47 -2.78 -0.63 13.15
N ILE A 48 -3.86 0.03 13.61
CA ILE A 48 -4.62 0.98 12.77
C ILE A 48 -3.78 2.20 12.40
N ILE A 49 -3.04 2.77 13.35
CA ILE A 49 -2.18 3.94 13.08
C ILE A 49 -1.14 3.57 12.01
N LEU A 50 -0.44 2.45 12.18
CA LEU A 50 0.54 1.96 11.20
C LEU A 50 -0.09 1.72 9.83
N PHE A 51 -1.27 1.10 9.80
CA PHE A 51 -1.99 0.83 8.56
C PHE A 51 -2.40 2.11 7.83
N VAL A 52 -2.91 3.12 8.54
CA VAL A 52 -3.31 4.39 7.91
C VAL A 52 -2.09 5.20 7.45
N CYS A 53 -0.98 5.19 8.21
CA CYS A 53 0.28 5.79 7.75
C CYS A 53 0.80 5.10 6.48
N TYR A 54 0.76 3.77 6.43
CA TYR A 54 1.09 3.01 5.24
C TYR A 54 0.18 3.38 4.05
N LEU A 55 -1.13 3.49 4.26
CA LEU A 55 -2.05 3.93 3.19
C LEU A 55 -1.72 5.34 2.69
N ALA A 56 -1.36 6.27 3.58
CA ALA A 56 -0.93 7.61 3.19
C ALA A 56 0.34 7.57 2.32
N MET A 57 1.31 6.72 2.67
CA MET A 57 2.52 6.48 1.86
C MET A 57 2.16 5.90 0.49
N LEU A 58 1.33 4.86 0.46
CA LEU A 58 0.89 4.22 -0.78
C LEU A 58 0.19 5.21 -1.70
N LEU A 59 -0.79 5.95 -1.20
CA LEU A 59 -1.55 6.92 -1.97
C LEU A 59 -0.69 8.10 -2.43
N SER A 60 0.34 8.47 -1.67
CA SER A 60 1.27 9.53 -2.09
C SER A 60 2.05 9.16 -3.35
N GLN A 61 2.41 7.90 -3.49
CA GLN A 61 3.14 7.43 -4.68
C GLN A 61 2.22 7.17 -5.88
N THR A 62 1.00 6.73 -5.60
CA THR A 62 0.08 6.33 -6.68
C THR A 62 -0.77 7.46 -7.21
N ILE A 63 -1.23 8.39 -6.36
CA ILE A 63 -2.22 9.41 -6.73
C ILE A 63 -1.65 10.82 -6.67
N LEU A 64 -0.82 11.15 -5.65
CA LEU A 64 -0.35 12.52 -5.49
C LEU A 64 0.76 12.87 -6.49
N PRO A 65 0.81 14.11 -6.99
CA PRO A 65 1.91 14.56 -7.84
C PRO A 65 3.23 14.50 -7.06
N HIS A 66 4.31 14.13 -7.73
CA HIS A 66 5.61 14.11 -7.09
C HIS A 66 6.07 15.54 -6.76
N LEU A 67 6.37 15.76 -5.50
CA LEU A 67 6.99 17.01 -5.04
C LEU A 67 8.51 16.81 -5.04
N ARG A 68 9.21 17.57 -5.84
CA ARG A 68 10.68 17.57 -5.89
C ARG A 68 11.22 18.88 -5.37
N LEU A 69 12.24 18.82 -4.54
CA LEU A 69 12.95 20.01 -4.08
C LEU A 69 14.12 20.27 -5.03
N GLU A 70 13.97 21.25 -5.94
CA GLU A 70 15.03 21.66 -6.85
C GLU A 70 15.41 23.13 -6.57
N GLY A 71 16.71 23.37 -6.34
CA GLY A 71 17.22 24.71 -6.07
C GLY A 71 16.65 25.37 -4.79
N GLY A 72 16.20 24.57 -3.80
CA GLY A 72 15.58 25.09 -2.57
C GLY A 72 14.10 25.47 -2.71
N GLN A 73 13.48 25.24 -3.88
CA GLN A 73 12.06 25.48 -4.14
C GLN A 73 11.33 24.15 -4.39
N TRP A 74 10.11 24.03 -3.83
CA TRP A 74 9.25 22.89 -4.09
C TRP A 74 8.63 23.01 -5.49
N GLN A 75 8.95 22.06 -6.35
CA GLN A 75 8.35 21.95 -7.68
C GLN A 75 7.39 20.78 -7.70
N VAL A 76 6.21 21.04 -8.28
CA VAL A 76 5.23 19.99 -8.57
C VAL A 76 5.61 19.36 -9.92
N VAL A 77 6.11 18.14 -9.88
CA VAL A 77 6.40 17.39 -11.10
C VAL A 77 5.10 16.75 -11.56
N LEU A 78 4.48 17.33 -12.57
CA LEU A 78 3.35 16.70 -13.25
C LEU A 78 3.86 15.60 -14.18
N PRO A 79 3.13 14.47 -14.30
CA PRO A 79 3.45 13.46 -15.28
C PRO A 79 3.47 14.02 -16.70
N ALA A 80 4.26 13.42 -17.59
CA ALA A 80 4.29 13.82 -18.99
C ALA A 80 2.88 13.78 -19.60
N ALA A 81 2.61 14.70 -20.52
CA ALA A 81 1.27 14.98 -21.06
C ALA A 81 0.60 13.81 -21.84
N GLU A 82 1.26 12.71 -22.03
CA GLU A 82 0.74 11.52 -22.71
C GLU A 82 0.44 10.40 -21.69
N ALA A 83 -0.79 10.38 -21.17
CA ALA A 83 -1.27 9.22 -20.43
C ALA A 83 -1.39 8.05 -21.42
N ARG A 84 -0.50 7.10 -21.34
CA ARG A 84 -0.62 5.83 -22.06
C ARG A 84 -1.45 4.88 -21.21
N MET A 85 -2.55 4.40 -21.74
CA MET A 85 -3.30 3.32 -21.15
C MET A 85 -2.79 2.01 -21.76
N ASN A 86 -2.16 1.18 -20.95
CA ASN A 86 -1.78 -0.16 -21.36
C ASN A 86 -2.88 -1.16 -20.93
N LEU A 87 -3.61 -1.66 -21.90
CA LEU A 87 -4.66 -2.66 -21.68
C LEU A 87 -4.22 -4.08 -22.04
N TYR A 88 -2.98 -4.25 -22.51
CA TYR A 88 -2.45 -5.56 -22.85
C TYR A 88 -1.88 -6.22 -21.58
N PRO A 89 -2.43 -7.36 -21.16
CA PRO A 89 -1.94 -8.04 -19.98
C PRO A 89 -0.54 -8.64 -20.23
N PHE A 90 0.27 -8.69 -19.16
CA PHE A 90 1.62 -9.22 -19.14
C PHE A 90 2.69 -8.39 -19.88
N THR A 91 2.38 -7.16 -20.27
CA THR A 91 3.33 -6.25 -20.90
C THR A 91 4.50 -5.92 -19.95
N VAL A 92 4.20 -5.59 -18.70
CA VAL A 92 5.24 -5.29 -17.67
C VAL A 92 6.15 -6.49 -17.43
N VAL A 93 5.61 -7.73 -17.47
CA VAL A 93 6.43 -8.95 -17.34
C VAL A 93 7.35 -9.12 -18.54
N TRP A 94 6.82 -8.90 -19.74
CA TRP A 94 7.59 -9.01 -20.97
C TRP A 94 8.70 -7.95 -21.02
N GLU A 95 8.37 -6.70 -20.76
CA GLU A 95 9.35 -5.59 -20.70
C GLU A 95 10.40 -5.82 -19.62
N ALA A 96 10.01 -6.34 -18.45
CA ALA A 96 10.94 -6.69 -17.39
C ALA A 96 11.91 -7.81 -17.80
N ILE A 97 11.43 -8.81 -18.56
CA ILE A 97 12.28 -9.88 -19.12
C ILE A 97 13.26 -9.28 -20.13
N GLN A 98 12.78 -8.46 -21.07
CA GLN A 98 13.65 -7.82 -22.06
C GLN A 98 14.69 -6.91 -21.39
N ALA A 99 14.30 -6.05 -20.44
CA ALA A 99 15.21 -5.17 -19.73
C ALA A 99 16.35 -5.96 -19.04
N VAL A 100 16.02 -7.08 -18.41
CA VAL A 100 17.02 -7.91 -17.73
C VAL A 100 17.95 -8.64 -18.71
N PHE A 101 17.40 -9.28 -19.76
CA PHE A 101 18.16 -10.18 -20.62
C PHE A 101 18.80 -9.47 -21.83
N GLU A 102 18.21 -8.40 -22.33
CA GLU A 102 18.71 -7.70 -23.53
C GLU A 102 19.47 -6.42 -23.16
N GLU A 103 19.03 -5.69 -22.13
CA GLU A 103 19.60 -4.39 -21.75
C GLU A 103 20.45 -4.46 -20.47
N GLY A 104 20.35 -5.55 -19.69
CA GLY A 104 21.01 -5.68 -18.39
C GLY A 104 20.44 -4.76 -17.30
N ASP A 105 19.26 -4.17 -17.54
CA ASP A 105 18.59 -3.26 -16.61
C ASP A 105 17.75 -4.01 -15.57
N MET A 106 18.37 -4.27 -14.44
CA MET A 106 17.70 -4.87 -13.27
C MET A 106 16.79 -3.89 -12.53
N ASP A 107 16.95 -2.60 -12.74
CA ASP A 107 16.15 -1.61 -11.99
C ASP A 107 14.72 -1.53 -12.51
N TYR A 108 14.51 -1.67 -13.83
CA TYR A 108 13.17 -1.80 -14.41
C TYR A 108 12.39 -2.98 -13.78
N PHE A 109 13.01 -4.16 -13.74
CA PHE A 109 12.41 -5.35 -13.10
C PHE A 109 12.06 -5.12 -11.63
N ARG A 110 13.00 -4.52 -10.86
CA ARG A 110 12.83 -4.29 -9.43
C ARG A 110 11.71 -3.28 -9.15
N ILE A 111 11.61 -2.22 -9.94
CA ILE A 111 10.65 -1.14 -9.69
C ILE A 111 9.26 -1.55 -10.17
N ASN A 112 9.11 -1.98 -11.41
CA ASN A 112 7.80 -2.17 -12.03
C ASN A 112 7.16 -3.52 -11.68
N LEU A 113 7.95 -4.60 -11.54
CA LEU A 113 7.40 -5.90 -11.20
C LEU A 113 7.41 -6.15 -9.68
N VAL A 114 8.62 -6.13 -9.09
CA VAL A 114 8.77 -6.45 -7.66
C VAL A 114 8.21 -5.33 -6.79
N GLY A 115 8.37 -4.08 -7.19
CA GLY A 115 7.88 -2.90 -6.48
C GLY A 115 6.37 -2.95 -6.26
N ASN A 116 5.58 -3.17 -7.32
CA ASN A 116 4.12 -3.27 -7.24
C ASN A 116 3.68 -4.37 -6.27
N ILE A 117 4.29 -5.56 -6.38
CA ILE A 117 4.00 -6.67 -5.46
C ILE A 117 4.32 -6.30 -4.01
N VAL A 118 5.54 -5.83 -3.75
CA VAL A 118 6.04 -5.58 -2.37
C VAL A 118 5.27 -4.45 -1.70
N VAL A 119 4.95 -3.40 -2.45
CA VAL A 119 4.22 -2.24 -1.92
C VAL A 119 2.81 -2.60 -1.48
N PHE A 120 2.16 -3.59 -2.08
CA PHE A 120 0.82 -4.06 -1.70
C PHE A 120 0.82 -5.19 -0.67
N MET A 121 1.96 -5.82 -0.35
CA MET A 121 2.03 -6.85 0.70
C MET A 121 1.53 -6.36 2.07
N PRO A 122 1.87 -5.14 2.57
CA PRO A 122 1.35 -4.66 3.83
C PRO A 122 -0.18 -4.56 3.85
N LEU A 123 -0.83 -4.18 2.74
CA LEU A 123 -2.29 -4.18 2.64
C LEU A 123 -2.87 -5.56 2.94
N GLY A 124 -2.34 -6.59 2.27
CA GLY A 124 -2.76 -7.97 2.45
C GLY A 124 -2.46 -8.56 3.84
N PHE A 125 -1.45 -8.02 4.53
CA PHE A 125 -1.10 -8.41 5.90
C PHE A 125 -1.99 -7.72 6.95
N PHE A 126 -2.17 -6.40 6.86
CA PHE A 126 -2.90 -5.63 7.86
C PHE A 126 -4.41 -5.86 7.82
N LEU A 127 -5.01 -6.08 6.65
CA LEU A 127 -6.44 -6.32 6.54
C LEU A 127 -6.93 -7.46 7.46
N PRO A 128 -6.40 -8.69 7.37
CA PRO A 128 -6.82 -9.78 8.22
C PRO A 128 -6.30 -9.65 9.67
N LEU A 129 -5.19 -8.94 9.89
CA LEU A 129 -4.67 -8.68 11.22
C LEU A 129 -5.63 -7.80 12.05
N LEU A 130 -6.26 -6.82 11.41
CA LEU A 130 -7.10 -5.83 12.07
C LEU A 130 -8.60 -6.15 12.01
N TRP A 131 -9.05 -6.86 10.96
CA TRP A 131 -10.48 -7.14 10.74
C TRP A 131 -10.73 -8.60 10.44
N ARG A 132 -11.61 -9.22 11.22
CA ARG A 132 -11.96 -10.64 11.11
C ARG A 132 -12.60 -11.02 9.77
N GLY A 133 -13.27 -10.08 9.10
CA GLY A 133 -13.88 -10.31 7.79
C GLY A 133 -12.88 -10.68 6.69
N PHE A 134 -11.59 -10.36 6.90
CA PHE A 134 -10.50 -10.65 5.97
C PHE A 134 -9.67 -11.89 6.35
N ASP A 135 -10.14 -12.74 7.26
CA ASP A 135 -9.39 -13.96 7.67
C ASP A 135 -9.35 -15.07 6.60
N ARG A 136 -9.75 -14.75 5.37
CA ARG A 136 -9.73 -15.63 4.20
C ARG A 136 -9.05 -14.96 3.03
N ALA A 137 -8.43 -15.75 2.13
CA ALA A 137 -7.72 -15.23 0.97
C ALA A 137 -8.63 -14.45 0.00
N LEU A 138 -9.84 -14.96 -0.26
CA LEU A 138 -10.75 -14.37 -1.23
C LEU A 138 -11.18 -12.92 -0.89
N PRO A 139 -11.63 -12.58 0.33
CA PRO A 139 -11.91 -11.20 0.69
C PRO A 139 -10.68 -10.26 0.57
N VAL A 140 -9.48 -10.75 0.90
CA VAL A 140 -8.25 -9.98 0.78
C VAL A 140 -7.92 -9.73 -0.70
N ALA A 141 -7.99 -10.77 -1.54
CA ALA A 141 -7.76 -10.64 -2.98
C ALA A 141 -8.79 -9.71 -3.64
N ALA A 142 -10.08 -9.87 -3.31
CA ALA A 142 -11.14 -9.02 -3.83
C ALA A 142 -10.95 -7.55 -3.44
N PHE A 143 -10.56 -7.29 -2.18
CA PHE A 143 -10.26 -5.93 -1.73
C PHE A 143 -9.02 -5.37 -2.44
N GLY A 144 -7.93 -6.14 -2.55
CA GLY A 144 -6.72 -5.74 -3.26
C GLY A 144 -6.99 -5.40 -4.72
N PHE A 145 -7.74 -6.25 -5.41
CA PHE A 145 -8.17 -6.03 -6.79
C PHE A 145 -8.98 -4.74 -6.94
N LEU A 146 -10.03 -4.56 -6.14
CA LEU A 146 -10.89 -3.38 -6.21
C LEU A 146 -10.14 -2.09 -5.83
N PHE A 147 -9.25 -2.18 -4.86
CA PHE A 147 -8.44 -1.05 -4.44
C PHE A 147 -7.44 -0.64 -5.52
N SER A 148 -6.74 -1.61 -6.14
CA SER A 148 -5.84 -1.35 -7.26
C SER A 148 -6.60 -0.82 -8.47
N LEU A 149 -7.72 -1.42 -8.84
CA LEU A 149 -8.58 -0.92 -9.93
C LEU A 149 -9.03 0.54 -9.67
N THR A 150 -9.35 0.88 -8.42
CA THR A 150 -9.72 2.26 -8.06
C THR A 150 -8.54 3.22 -8.26
N ILE A 151 -7.33 2.81 -7.92
CA ILE A 151 -6.12 3.59 -8.16
C ILE A 151 -5.96 3.85 -9.66
N GLU A 152 -6.04 2.81 -10.50
CA GLU A 152 -5.92 2.92 -11.96
C GLU A 152 -6.96 3.87 -12.57
N ILE A 153 -8.22 3.78 -12.11
CA ILE A 153 -9.28 4.70 -12.55
C ILE A 153 -8.98 6.15 -12.17
N ILE A 154 -8.39 6.39 -10.99
CA ILE A 154 -8.03 7.74 -10.54
C ILE A 154 -6.79 8.24 -11.29
N GLN A 155 -5.83 7.38 -11.62
CA GLN A 155 -4.60 7.75 -12.33
C GLN A 155 -4.87 8.19 -13.77
N TYR A 156 -5.86 7.60 -14.41
CA TYR A 156 -6.21 7.91 -15.81
C TYR A 156 -6.44 9.41 -16.08
N PRO A 157 -7.34 10.13 -15.37
CA PRO A 157 -7.54 11.56 -15.56
C PRO A 157 -6.35 12.42 -15.07
N LEU A 158 -5.46 11.86 -14.26
CA LEU A 158 -4.26 12.55 -13.77
C LEU A 158 -3.08 12.44 -14.74
N HIS A 159 -3.29 11.93 -15.96
CA HIS A 159 -2.26 11.70 -16.98
C HIS A 159 -1.09 10.84 -16.47
N ARG A 160 -1.36 9.97 -15.50
CA ARG A 160 -0.46 8.90 -15.08
C ARG A 160 -0.74 7.67 -15.92
N GLY A 161 0.29 6.96 -16.32
CA GLY A 161 0.10 5.72 -17.08
C GLY A 161 -0.79 4.77 -16.27
N SER A 162 -1.91 4.32 -16.87
CA SER A 162 -2.77 3.30 -16.29
C SER A 162 -2.42 1.96 -16.92
N ASP A 163 -2.09 0.97 -16.10
CA ASP A 163 -1.63 -0.34 -16.54
C ASP A 163 -2.47 -1.46 -15.94
N VAL A 164 -3.01 -2.30 -16.80
CA VAL A 164 -3.77 -3.47 -16.35
C VAL A 164 -2.90 -4.46 -15.58
N ASP A 165 -1.59 -4.44 -15.83
CA ASP A 165 -0.67 -5.32 -15.13
C ASP A 165 -0.52 -4.94 -13.65
N ASP A 166 -0.63 -3.66 -13.30
CA ASP A 166 -0.60 -3.22 -11.91
C ASP A 166 -1.75 -3.81 -11.09
N ILE A 167 -2.92 -4.02 -11.70
CA ILE A 167 -4.08 -4.59 -11.00
C ILE A 167 -3.80 -6.00 -10.49
N TRP A 168 -3.27 -6.88 -11.33
CA TRP A 168 -3.00 -8.25 -10.90
C TRP A 168 -1.71 -8.37 -10.08
N LEU A 169 -0.67 -7.57 -10.36
CA LEU A 169 0.56 -7.52 -9.56
C LEU A 169 0.27 -7.06 -8.11
N ASN A 170 -0.52 -6.01 -7.96
CA ASN A 170 -0.94 -5.49 -6.67
C ASN A 170 -1.84 -6.50 -5.92
N THR A 171 -2.73 -7.18 -6.65
CA THR A 171 -3.56 -8.26 -6.08
C THR A 171 -2.69 -9.44 -5.61
N LEU A 172 -1.68 -9.81 -6.39
CA LEU A 172 -0.70 -10.83 -6.00
C LEU A 172 0.08 -10.40 -4.75
N GLY A 173 0.49 -9.13 -4.68
CA GLY A 173 1.10 -8.54 -3.49
C GLY A 173 0.22 -8.70 -2.24
N CYS A 174 -1.08 -8.40 -2.36
CA CYS A 174 -2.04 -8.61 -1.27
C CYS A 174 -2.13 -10.09 -0.85
N LEU A 175 -2.14 -11.03 -1.80
CA LEU A 175 -2.16 -12.45 -1.51
C LEU A 175 -0.89 -12.91 -0.78
N LEU A 176 0.28 -12.45 -1.21
CA LEU A 176 1.54 -12.73 -0.52
C LEU A 176 1.55 -12.13 0.90
N GLY A 177 1.04 -10.92 1.08
CA GLY A 177 0.85 -10.31 2.38
C GLY A 177 -0.09 -11.11 3.28
N TYR A 178 -1.18 -11.66 2.72
CA TYR A 178 -2.06 -12.58 3.42
C TYR A 178 -1.35 -13.87 3.85
N LEU A 179 -0.48 -14.43 3.02
CA LEU A 179 0.31 -15.59 3.38
C LEU A 179 1.27 -15.29 4.54
N LEU A 180 1.90 -14.12 4.55
CA LEU A 180 2.70 -13.65 5.68
C LEU A 180 1.87 -13.53 6.96
N TYR A 181 0.65 -12.96 6.87
CA TYR A 181 -0.28 -12.95 8.00
C TYR A 181 -0.62 -14.36 8.50
N ARG A 182 -0.86 -15.31 7.60
CA ARG A 182 -1.11 -16.70 7.97
C ARG A 182 0.07 -17.31 8.74
N GLY A 183 1.30 -17.05 8.27
CA GLY A 183 2.53 -17.43 8.99
C GLY A 183 2.62 -16.79 10.36
N PHE A 184 2.40 -15.47 10.45
CA PHE A 184 2.39 -14.73 11.71
C PHE A 184 1.34 -15.26 12.69
N LYS A 185 0.12 -15.53 12.24
CA LYS A 185 -0.96 -16.11 13.04
C LYS A 185 -0.60 -17.48 13.59
N LYS A 186 0.10 -18.31 12.80
CA LYS A 186 0.56 -19.65 13.21
C LYS A 186 1.69 -19.58 14.24
N LEU A 187 2.65 -18.67 14.05
CA LEU A 187 3.82 -18.51 14.92
C LEU A 187 3.47 -17.78 16.23
N PHE A 188 2.54 -16.82 16.18
CA PHE A 188 2.18 -15.95 17.30
C PHE A 188 0.67 -15.95 17.58
N PRO A 189 0.06 -17.08 17.97
CA PRO A 189 -1.40 -17.20 18.11
C PRO A 189 -1.97 -16.28 19.21
N TYR A 190 -1.23 -16.03 20.29
CA TYR A 190 -1.63 -15.09 21.35
C TYR A 190 -1.41 -13.63 20.94
N GLY A 191 -0.31 -13.33 20.25
CA GLY A 191 0.00 -12.01 19.71
C GLY A 191 -1.07 -11.55 18.72
N HIS A 192 -1.38 -12.41 17.74
CA HIS A 192 -2.41 -12.15 16.73
C HIS A 192 -3.76 -11.72 17.34
N ARG A 193 -4.25 -12.41 18.40
CA ARG A 193 -5.53 -12.08 19.05
C ARG A 193 -5.57 -10.68 19.65
N ARG A 194 -4.43 -10.11 20.01
CA ARG A 194 -4.33 -8.76 20.59
C ARG A 194 -4.60 -7.65 19.55
N TYR A 195 -4.32 -7.92 18.28
CA TYR A 195 -4.59 -6.98 17.18
C TYR A 195 -6.04 -7.01 16.72
N LEU A 196 -6.73 -8.14 16.88
CA LEU A 196 -8.14 -8.24 16.53
C LEU A 196 -9.01 -7.43 17.49
N ARG A 197 -10.02 -6.79 16.93
CA ARG A 197 -11.06 -6.13 17.73
C ARG A 197 -11.82 -7.17 18.54
N PRO A 198 -12.03 -6.99 19.88
CA PRO A 198 -12.86 -7.89 20.66
C PRO A 198 -14.25 -8.02 20.01
N LEU A 199 -14.81 -9.22 20.06
CA LEU A 199 -16.21 -9.44 19.70
C LEU A 199 -17.09 -8.67 20.71
N ARG A 200 -18.15 -8.07 20.20
CA ARG A 200 -19.20 -7.49 21.03
C ARG A 200 -19.95 -8.60 21.76
#